data_00755280f903d5655b26c4ec146f3bec
#
_entry.id   00755280f903d5655b26c4ec146f3bec
#
_cell.length_a   1.000
_cell.length_b   1.000
_cell.length_c   1.000
_cell.angle_alpha   90.00
_cell.angle_beta   90.00
_cell.angle_gamma   90.00
#
_symmetry.space_group_name_H-M   'P 1'
#
loop_
_entity.id
_entity.type
_entity.pdbx_description
1 polymer ?
#
loop_
_entity_poly.entity_id
_entity_poly.type
_entity_poly.pdbx_seq_one_letter_code
_entity_poly.pdbx_strand_id
1 'polypeptide(L)'
;MNDTNDKLDDAADPTAIVGHSDFTNALAGALASGRMHHAWLLTGLRGIGKASMARLAAAWLLSEQVHETGLFGDAAPQFAVSPDDPGANLVFRGAHPDYLAIAPVLDDNKSGQIKIDQIRDMVPFMAHKPARGGWRVAVIDSMDEINRNGANAMLKLLEEPPEKAVIFLVSSRPGQLPATIRSRCRVVRLAALDAVMCRDVLAKIWPD
;
A
#
# COMPACT_ATOMS: atom_id res chain seq x y z
N MET A 1 -29.81 -5.03 5.54
CA MET A 1 -29.04 -6.25 5.90
C MET A 1 -27.64 -6.10 5.34
N ASN A 2 -26.79 -5.27 5.95
CA ASN A 2 -25.42 -4.98 5.47
C ASN A 2 -24.45 -4.72 6.65
N ASP A 3 -24.79 -5.19 7.85
CA ASP A 3 -24.03 -4.90 9.08
C ASP A 3 -22.89 -5.90 9.39
N THR A 4 -22.70 -6.92 8.57
CA THR A 4 -21.73 -7.98 8.88
C THR A 4 -20.35 -7.77 8.29
N ASN A 5 -20.20 -6.90 7.30
CA ASN A 5 -18.89 -6.65 6.66
C ASN A 5 -18.10 -5.53 7.36
N ASP A 6 -18.79 -4.62 8.04
CA ASP A 6 -18.17 -3.48 8.74
C ASP A 6 -17.54 -3.90 10.08
N LYS A 7 -18.06 -4.98 10.69
CA LYS A 7 -17.58 -5.47 12.00
C LYS A 7 -16.30 -6.32 11.93
N LEU A 8 -15.93 -6.82 10.75
CA LEU A 8 -14.69 -7.60 10.58
C LEU A 8 -13.47 -6.70 10.39
N ASP A 9 -13.65 -5.46 9.95
CA ASP A 9 -12.55 -4.50 9.79
C ASP A 9 -12.14 -3.81 11.11
N ASP A 10 -13.04 -3.75 12.10
CA ASP A 10 -12.80 -3.06 13.37
C ASP A 10 -12.13 -3.93 14.47
N ALA A 11 -12.05 -5.25 14.28
CA ALA A 11 -11.59 -6.17 15.31
C ALA A 11 -10.18 -6.76 15.09
N ALA A 12 -9.58 -6.62 13.92
CA ALA A 12 -8.26 -7.15 13.62
C ALA A 12 -7.21 -6.03 13.74
N ASP A 13 -6.17 -6.28 14.54
CA ASP A 13 -4.99 -5.39 14.59
C ASP A 13 -4.41 -5.21 13.17
N PRO A 14 -4.50 -4.02 12.58
CA PRO A 14 -4.04 -3.77 11.21
C PRO A 14 -2.52 -3.93 11.06
N THR A 15 -1.78 -4.02 12.16
CA THR A 15 -0.33 -4.25 12.18
C THR A 15 0.01 -5.74 12.17
N ALA A 16 -0.93 -6.61 12.51
CA ALA A 16 -0.71 -8.06 12.69
C ALA A 16 -0.78 -8.86 11.37
N ILE A 17 -0.25 -8.32 10.27
CA ILE A 17 -0.19 -9.03 8.99
C ILE A 17 0.90 -10.10 9.05
N VAL A 18 0.54 -11.34 8.72
CA VAL A 18 1.44 -12.50 8.71
C VAL A 18 1.92 -12.79 7.28
N GLY A 19 3.19 -13.16 7.15
CA GLY A 19 3.78 -13.54 5.88
C GLY A 19 4.37 -12.36 5.09
N HIS A 20 4.70 -12.62 3.83
CA HIS A 20 5.22 -11.65 2.88
C HIS A 20 6.57 -11.01 3.26
N SER A 21 7.40 -11.73 4.03
CA SER A 21 8.72 -11.27 4.51
C SER A 21 9.65 -10.80 3.37
N ASP A 22 9.56 -11.42 2.19
CA ASP A 22 10.36 -11.01 1.02
C ASP A 22 10.06 -9.56 0.61
N PHE A 23 8.79 -9.16 0.66
CA PHE A 23 8.39 -7.80 0.36
C PHE A 23 8.85 -6.82 1.45
N THR A 24 8.59 -7.15 2.72
CA THR A 24 8.95 -6.26 3.83
C THR A 24 10.45 -6.05 3.94
N ASN A 25 11.24 -7.12 3.76
CA ASN A 25 12.70 -7.06 3.72
C ASN A 25 13.20 -6.24 2.52
N ALA A 26 12.60 -6.43 1.34
CA ALA A 26 12.96 -5.68 0.15
C ALA A 26 12.66 -4.18 0.29
N LEU A 27 11.55 -3.82 0.97
CA LEU A 27 11.16 -2.44 1.23
C LEU A 27 12.09 -1.79 2.26
N ALA A 28 12.36 -2.48 3.38
CA ALA A 28 13.29 -2.02 4.42
C ALA A 28 14.71 -1.83 3.87
N GLY A 29 15.20 -2.79 3.08
CA GLY A 29 16.50 -2.68 2.42
C GLY A 29 16.58 -1.54 1.40
N ALA A 30 15.49 -1.25 0.68
CA ALA A 30 15.43 -0.11 -0.23
C ALA A 30 15.49 1.22 0.51
N LEU A 31 14.81 1.33 1.66
CA LEU A 31 14.86 2.50 2.53
C LEU A 31 16.27 2.69 3.10
N ALA A 32 16.85 1.65 3.69
CA ALA A 32 18.18 1.67 4.30
C ALA A 32 19.29 2.06 3.32
N SER A 33 19.16 1.60 2.06
CA SER A 33 20.15 1.92 1.01
C SER A 33 19.93 3.28 0.33
N GLY A 34 18.88 4.03 0.70
CA GLY A 34 18.50 5.28 0.02
C GLY A 34 18.03 5.09 -1.42
N ARG A 35 17.73 3.85 -1.83
CA ARG A 35 17.31 3.48 -3.21
C ARG A 35 15.86 3.03 -3.25
N MET A 36 14.97 3.80 -2.61
CA MET A 36 13.55 3.53 -2.63
C MET A 36 13.00 3.67 -4.04
N HIS A 37 12.35 2.60 -4.55
CA HIS A 37 11.67 2.67 -5.82
C HIS A 37 10.35 3.43 -5.67
N HIS A 38 10.07 4.32 -6.60
CA HIS A 38 8.88 5.20 -6.56
C HIS A 38 7.55 4.45 -6.74
N ALA A 39 7.55 3.28 -7.38
CA ALA A 39 6.34 2.50 -7.62
C ALA A 39 6.56 1.00 -7.36
N TRP A 40 5.74 0.42 -6.50
CA TRP A 40 5.75 -1.00 -6.16
C TRP A 40 4.44 -1.64 -6.62
N LEU A 41 4.52 -2.67 -7.46
CA LEU A 41 3.36 -3.42 -7.93
C LEU A 41 3.25 -4.74 -7.17
N LEU A 42 2.33 -4.80 -6.20
CA LEU A 42 2.04 -5.99 -5.41
C LEU A 42 1.08 -6.88 -6.19
N THR A 43 1.55 -8.06 -6.57
CA THR A 43 0.80 -9.02 -7.38
C THR A 43 0.55 -10.32 -6.62
N GLY A 44 -0.48 -11.07 -7.00
CA GLY A 44 -0.81 -12.36 -6.40
C GLY A 44 -2.30 -12.65 -6.44
N LEU A 45 -2.73 -13.78 -5.90
CA LEU A 45 -4.13 -14.20 -5.91
C LEU A 45 -5.03 -13.17 -5.20
N ARG A 46 -6.30 -13.11 -5.59
CA ARG A 46 -7.30 -12.28 -4.90
C ARG A 46 -7.47 -12.79 -3.46
N GLY A 47 -7.64 -11.88 -2.50
CA GLY A 47 -7.91 -12.23 -1.10
C GLY A 47 -6.71 -12.56 -0.22
N ILE A 48 -5.47 -12.53 -0.73
CA ILE A 48 -4.25 -12.88 0.06
C ILE A 48 -3.68 -11.71 0.89
N GLY A 49 -4.42 -10.62 1.08
CA GLY A 49 -3.97 -9.49 1.91
C GLY A 49 -3.09 -8.45 1.21
N LYS A 50 -3.07 -8.40 -0.16
CA LYS A 50 -2.25 -7.42 -0.90
C LYS A 50 -2.52 -5.97 -0.52
N ALA A 51 -3.78 -5.57 -0.43
CA ALA A 51 -4.19 -4.22 -0.06
C ALA A 51 -3.81 -3.89 1.38
N SER A 52 -4.05 -4.82 2.30
CA SER A 52 -3.66 -4.69 3.70
C SER A 52 -2.15 -4.53 3.83
N MET A 53 -1.36 -5.33 3.09
CA MET A 53 0.09 -5.22 3.05
C MET A 53 0.56 -3.88 2.46
N ALA A 54 -0.08 -3.38 1.39
CA ALA A 54 0.22 -2.06 0.83
C ALA A 54 -0.06 -0.95 1.83
N ARG A 55 -1.19 -1.04 2.57
CA ARG A 55 -1.56 -0.08 3.62
C ARG A 55 -0.61 -0.14 4.81
N LEU A 56 -0.21 -1.33 5.24
CA LEU A 56 0.80 -1.50 6.28
C LEU A 56 2.16 -0.92 5.87
N ALA A 57 2.58 -1.13 4.62
CA ALA A 57 3.80 -0.53 4.08
C ALA A 57 3.73 0.99 4.05
N ALA A 58 2.58 1.56 3.72
CA ALA A 58 2.35 3.00 3.80
C ALA A 58 2.41 3.50 5.25
N ALA A 59 1.76 2.78 6.18
CA ALA A 59 1.80 3.10 7.60
C ALA A 59 3.22 3.06 8.16
N TRP A 60 4.02 2.06 7.77
CA TRP A 60 5.42 1.96 8.15
C TRP A 60 6.26 3.13 7.63
N LEU A 61 6.14 3.50 6.34
CA LEU A 61 6.88 4.64 5.77
C LEU A 61 6.48 5.99 6.37
N LEU A 62 5.27 6.10 6.90
CA LEU A 62 4.72 7.32 7.49
C LEU A 62 4.71 7.30 9.02
N SER A 63 5.27 6.24 9.64
CA SER A 63 5.41 6.13 11.09
C SER A 63 6.49 7.09 11.62
N GLU A 64 6.30 7.54 12.84
CA GLU A 64 7.28 8.41 13.50
C GLU A 64 8.61 7.68 13.74
N GLN A 65 8.59 6.38 14.01
CA GLN A 65 9.78 5.55 14.21
C GLN A 65 10.72 5.54 13.00
N VAL A 66 10.19 5.52 11.78
CA VAL A 66 11.01 5.55 10.55
C VAL A 66 11.72 6.90 10.38
N HIS A 67 11.10 7.99 10.84
CA HIS A 67 11.69 9.31 10.79
C HIS A 67 12.82 9.49 11.81
N GLU A 68 12.71 8.89 12.98
CA GLU A 68 13.71 9.00 14.05
C GLU A 68 14.98 8.19 13.78
N THR A 69 14.86 6.99 13.22
CA THR A 69 16.02 6.13 12.91
C THR A 69 16.93 6.72 11.82
N GLY A 70 16.42 7.56 10.94
CA GLY A 70 17.18 8.21 9.87
C GLY A 70 18.13 9.34 10.34
N LEU A 71 17.98 9.85 11.55
CA LEU A 71 18.78 10.97 12.04
C LEU A 71 20.03 10.58 12.85
N PHE A 72 20.01 9.42 13.54
CA PHE A 72 21.07 9.02 14.49
C PHE A 72 21.34 7.51 14.55
N GLY A 73 20.72 6.67 13.69
CA GLY A 73 20.77 5.23 13.86
C GLY A 73 21.65 4.50 12.87
N ASP A 74 22.65 3.76 13.38
CA ASP A 74 23.48 2.82 12.60
C ASP A 74 22.75 1.50 12.25
N ALA A 75 21.53 1.27 12.73
CA ALA A 75 20.76 0.06 12.46
C ALA A 75 19.87 0.25 11.24
N ALA A 76 19.90 -0.74 10.32
CA ALA A 76 18.95 -0.78 9.21
C ALA A 76 17.50 -0.78 9.75
N PRO A 77 16.60 0.05 9.20
CA PRO A 77 15.23 0.13 9.67
C PRO A 77 14.55 -1.24 9.52
N GLN A 78 14.04 -1.78 10.62
CA GLN A 78 13.23 -3.00 10.58
C GLN A 78 11.82 -2.66 10.16
N PHE A 79 11.21 -3.53 9.35
CA PHE A 79 9.80 -3.38 8.99
C PHE A 79 8.93 -3.82 10.19
N ALA A 80 8.58 -2.86 11.01
CA ALA A 80 7.68 -3.04 12.14
C ALA A 80 6.84 -1.79 12.32
N VAL A 81 5.56 -1.94 12.61
CA VAL A 81 4.63 -0.84 12.89
C VAL A 81 4.09 -1.05 14.30
N SER A 82 4.31 -0.08 15.17
CA SER A 82 3.69 -0.11 16.50
C SER A 82 2.20 0.19 16.39
N PRO A 83 1.33 -0.56 17.10
CA PRO A 83 -0.10 -0.24 17.18
C PRO A 83 -0.38 1.16 17.73
N ASP A 84 0.54 1.69 18.54
CA ASP A 84 0.41 3.00 19.18
C ASP A 84 1.06 4.14 18.38
N ASP A 85 1.68 3.86 17.22
CA ASP A 85 2.33 4.89 16.41
C ASP A 85 1.28 5.88 15.85
N PRO A 86 1.39 7.18 16.16
CA PRO A 86 0.38 8.17 15.74
C PRO A 86 0.29 8.33 14.22
N GLY A 87 1.44 8.27 13.51
CA GLY A 87 1.48 8.38 12.05
C GLY A 87 0.80 7.19 11.39
N ALA A 88 1.13 5.97 11.83
CA ALA A 88 0.52 4.74 11.36
C ALA A 88 -0.99 4.72 11.60
N ASN A 89 -1.43 5.13 12.80
CA ASN A 89 -2.85 5.21 13.15
C ASN A 89 -3.62 6.18 12.23
N LEU A 90 -3.03 7.31 11.86
CA LEU A 90 -3.65 8.22 10.89
C LEU A 90 -3.76 7.57 9.50
N VAL A 91 -2.80 6.75 9.07
CA VAL A 91 -2.89 5.99 7.81
C VAL A 91 -4.03 4.98 7.86
N PHE A 92 -4.14 4.21 8.94
CA PHE A 92 -5.23 3.22 9.10
C PHE A 92 -6.61 3.85 9.15
N ARG A 93 -6.72 5.10 9.61
CA ARG A 93 -7.96 5.88 9.58
C ARG A 93 -8.16 6.67 8.27
N GLY A 94 -7.22 6.60 7.33
CA GLY A 94 -7.28 7.38 6.08
C GLY A 94 -7.14 8.89 6.27
N ALA A 95 -6.58 9.34 7.39
CA ALA A 95 -6.52 10.75 7.80
C ALA A 95 -5.08 11.35 7.78
N HIS A 96 -4.07 10.57 7.38
CA HIS A 96 -2.71 11.09 7.33
C HIS A 96 -2.55 12.07 6.15
N PRO A 97 -1.97 13.29 6.37
CA PRO A 97 -1.90 14.33 5.33
C PRO A 97 -1.02 13.94 4.13
N ASP A 98 -0.09 13.00 4.32
CA ASP A 98 0.81 12.50 3.27
C ASP A 98 0.42 11.10 2.78
N TYR A 99 -0.81 10.64 3.05
CA TYR A 99 -1.36 9.38 2.60
C TYR A 99 -2.59 9.57 1.73
N LEU A 100 -2.64 8.86 0.61
CA LEU A 100 -3.81 8.80 -0.25
C LEU A 100 -4.15 7.36 -0.60
N ALA A 101 -5.38 6.95 -0.32
CA ALA A 101 -5.92 5.67 -0.77
C ALA A 101 -6.89 5.88 -1.93
N ILE A 102 -6.72 5.09 -2.99
CA ILE A 102 -7.63 5.05 -4.12
C ILE A 102 -8.20 3.64 -4.22
N ALA A 103 -9.52 3.56 -4.19
CA ALA A 103 -10.27 2.32 -4.36
C ALA A 103 -11.35 2.50 -5.41
N PRO A 104 -11.85 1.40 -6.03
CA PRO A 104 -12.94 1.45 -6.97
C PRO A 104 -14.20 2.05 -6.33
N VAL A 105 -14.83 2.96 -7.03
CA VAL A 105 -16.16 3.47 -6.68
C VAL A 105 -17.19 2.50 -7.24
N LEU A 106 -18.06 1.98 -6.38
CA LEU A 106 -19.15 1.12 -6.79
C LEU A 106 -20.20 1.94 -7.53
N ASP A 107 -20.62 1.46 -8.68
CA ASP A 107 -21.80 1.95 -9.38
C ASP A 107 -23.09 1.28 -8.87
N ASP A 108 -24.26 1.69 -9.41
CA ASP A 108 -25.56 1.13 -9.04
C ASP A 108 -25.66 -0.38 -9.32
N ASN A 109 -24.83 -0.91 -10.22
CA ASN A 109 -24.74 -2.33 -10.56
C ASN A 109 -23.70 -3.09 -9.70
N LYS A 110 -23.15 -2.45 -8.66
CA LYS A 110 -22.07 -2.99 -7.79
C LYS A 110 -20.79 -3.35 -8.55
N SER A 111 -20.58 -2.79 -9.73
CA SER A 111 -19.34 -2.86 -10.47
C SER A 111 -18.41 -1.75 -10.00
N GLY A 112 -17.26 -2.13 -9.46
CA GLY A 112 -16.27 -1.15 -8.98
C GLY A 112 -15.34 -0.70 -10.11
N GLN A 113 -15.18 0.61 -10.29
CA GLN A 113 -14.21 1.16 -11.22
C GLN A 113 -13.44 2.31 -10.61
N ILE A 114 -12.12 2.36 -10.84
CA ILE A 114 -11.31 3.52 -10.51
C ILE A 114 -11.57 4.59 -11.57
N LYS A 115 -12.17 5.70 -11.12
CA LYS A 115 -12.48 6.83 -11.99
C LYS A 115 -11.20 7.60 -12.34
N ILE A 116 -11.14 8.12 -13.55
CA ILE A 116 -10.00 8.92 -14.02
C ILE A 116 -9.74 10.14 -13.13
N ASP A 117 -10.78 10.73 -12.55
CA ASP A 117 -10.64 11.91 -11.71
C ASP A 117 -9.91 11.59 -10.39
N GLN A 118 -10.11 10.38 -9.80
CA GLN A 118 -9.33 9.93 -8.64
C GLN A 118 -7.82 9.89 -8.95
N ILE A 119 -7.45 9.47 -10.17
CA ILE A 119 -6.06 9.45 -10.60
C ILE A 119 -5.54 10.86 -10.88
N ARG A 120 -6.38 11.73 -11.47
CA ARG A 120 -6.02 13.14 -11.70
C ARG A 120 -5.79 13.90 -10.40
N ASP A 121 -6.58 13.64 -9.38
CA ASP A 121 -6.41 14.25 -8.04
C ASP A 121 -5.15 13.73 -7.33
N MET A 122 -4.76 12.47 -7.59
CA MET A 122 -3.52 11.90 -7.05
C MET A 122 -2.27 12.61 -7.60
N VAL A 123 -2.27 13.02 -8.86
CA VAL A 123 -1.07 13.64 -9.48
C VAL A 123 -0.61 14.89 -8.73
N PRO A 124 -1.44 15.92 -8.50
CA PRO A 124 -1.03 17.08 -7.71
C PRO A 124 -0.74 16.70 -6.25
N PHE A 125 -1.48 15.76 -5.66
CA PHE A 125 -1.19 15.28 -4.32
C PHE A 125 0.25 14.76 -4.22
N MET A 126 0.69 13.90 -5.14
CA MET A 126 2.04 13.33 -5.13
C MET A 126 3.12 14.37 -5.44
N ALA A 127 2.82 15.41 -6.20
CA ALA A 127 3.77 16.47 -6.57
C ALA A 127 4.10 17.43 -5.42
N HIS A 128 3.28 17.51 -4.38
CA HIS A 128 3.55 18.37 -3.22
C HIS A 128 4.65 17.75 -2.32
N LYS A 129 5.42 18.60 -1.67
CA LYS A 129 6.37 18.14 -0.65
C LYS A 129 5.63 17.51 0.52
N PRO A 130 6.17 16.45 1.15
CA PRO A 130 5.58 15.87 2.35
C PRO A 130 5.43 16.91 3.46
N ALA A 131 4.28 16.93 4.13
CA ALA A 131 3.97 17.89 5.19
C ALA A 131 4.90 17.75 6.41
N ARG A 132 5.37 16.53 6.69
CA ARG A 132 6.26 16.22 7.81
C ARG A 132 7.71 15.91 7.39
N GLY A 133 8.10 16.23 6.15
CA GLY A 133 9.47 16.06 5.65
C GLY A 133 9.88 14.62 5.31
N GLY A 134 9.02 13.64 5.57
CA GLY A 134 9.22 12.21 5.27
C GLY A 134 8.85 11.82 3.83
N TRP A 135 8.00 10.82 3.72
CA TRP A 135 7.51 10.29 2.45
C TRP A 135 6.08 10.76 2.17
N ARG A 136 5.73 10.81 0.89
CA ARG A 136 4.35 10.91 0.43
C ARG A 136 3.95 9.59 -0.22
N VAL A 137 2.85 9.01 0.22
CA VAL A 137 2.50 7.65 -0.14
C VAL A 137 1.09 7.58 -0.70
N ALA A 138 0.94 6.92 -1.86
CA ALA A 138 -0.37 6.56 -2.40
C ALA A 138 -0.51 5.04 -2.48
N VAL A 139 -1.71 4.53 -2.20
CA VAL A 139 -2.09 3.13 -2.38
C VAL A 139 -3.24 3.07 -3.37
N ILE A 140 -3.13 2.26 -4.42
CA ILE A 140 -4.20 2.03 -5.40
C ILE A 140 -4.62 0.57 -5.33
N ASP A 141 -5.81 0.32 -4.84
CA ASP A 141 -6.43 -1.00 -4.73
C ASP A 141 -7.82 -1.00 -5.40
N SER A 142 -7.99 -1.61 -6.56
CA SER A 142 -7.06 -2.46 -7.30
C SER A 142 -6.83 -1.88 -8.70
N MET A 143 -5.61 -1.99 -9.19
CA MET A 143 -5.27 -1.61 -10.57
C MET A 143 -6.03 -2.41 -11.63
N ASP A 144 -6.60 -3.55 -11.25
CA ASP A 144 -7.41 -4.39 -12.14
C ASP A 144 -8.71 -3.70 -12.59
N GLU A 145 -9.14 -2.68 -11.83
CA GLU A 145 -10.36 -1.93 -12.07
C GLU A 145 -10.09 -0.53 -12.67
N ILE A 146 -8.85 -0.27 -13.11
CA ILE A 146 -8.50 0.98 -13.78
C ILE A 146 -8.80 0.90 -15.28
N ASN A 147 -9.46 1.91 -15.82
CA ASN A 147 -9.64 1.99 -17.26
C ASN A 147 -8.39 2.54 -17.97
N ARG A 148 -8.36 2.42 -19.30
CA ARG A 148 -7.22 2.84 -20.13
C ARG A 148 -6.85 4.33 -19.94
N ASN A 149 -7.83 5.18 -19.75
CA ASN A 149 -7.61 6.62 -19.57
C ASN A 149 -6.97 6.93 -18.22
N GLY A 150 -7.45 6.26 -17.15
CA GLY A 150 -6.82 6.33 -15.82
C GLY A 150 -5.39 5.79 -15.83
N ALA A 151 -5.17 4.65 -16.50
CA ALA A 151 -3.84 4.08 -16.67
C ALA A 151 -2.88 5.05 -17.36
N ASN A 152 -3.32 5.71 -18.45
CA ASN A 152 -2.52 6.71 -19.15
C ASN A 152 -2.24 7.95 -18.30
N ALA A 153 -3.20 8.39 -17.48
CA ALA A 153 -3.00 9.54 -16.59
C ALA A 153 -1.90 9.29 -15.54
N MET A 154 -1.67 8.03 -15.15
CA MET A 154 -0.59 7.67 -14.23
C MET A 154 0.79 7.68 -14.86
N LEU A 155 0.91 7.50 -16.18
CA LEU A 155 2.21 7.31 -16.85
C LEU A 155 3.16 8.46 -16.57
N LYS A 156 2.69 9.72 -16.59
CA LYS A 156 3.53 10.88 -16.31
C LYS A 156 4.15 10.81 -14.91
N LEU A 157 3.36 10.41 -13.91
CA LEU A 157 3.84 10.27 -12.53
C LEU A 157 4.84 9.12 -12.36
N LEU A 158 4.69 8.05 -13.14
CA LEU A 158 5.61 6.91 -13.14
C LEU A 158 6.89 7.19 -13.94
N GLU A 159 6.86 8.09 -14.92
CA GLU A 159 8.02 8.49 -15.74
C GLU A 159 8.87 9.55 -15.05
N GLU A 160 8.23 10.50 -14.40
CA GLU A 160 8.86 11.63 -13.71
C GLU A 160 8.40 11.66 -12.23
N PRO A 161 8.83 10.66 -11.42
CA PRO A 161 8.36 10.56 -10.05
C PRO A 161 8.89 11.72 -9.19
N PRO A 162 8.04 12.33 -8.36
CA PRO A 162 8.48 13.33 -7.41
C PRO A 162 9.42 12.72 -6.37
N GLU A 163 10.30 13.55 -5.80
CA GLU A 163 11.17 13.15 -4.72
C GLU A 163 10.37 12.72 -3.48
N LYS A 164 10.85 11.68 -2.78
CA LYS A 164 10.21 11.13 -1.58
C LYS A 164 8.73 10.75 -1.78
N ALA A 165 8.37 10.36 -3.00
CA ALA A 165 7.04 9.86 -3.35
C ALA A 165 7.09 8.36 -3.61
N VAL A 166 6.16 7.59 -3.01
CA VAL A 166 6.04 6.14 -3.21
C VAL A 166 4.59 5.79 -3.52
N ILE A 167 4.40 4.95 -4.54
CA ILE A 167 3.08 4.45 -4.95
C ILE A 167 3.06 2.94 -4.80
N PHE A 168 2.14 2.41 -4.02
CA PHE A 168 1.83 0.99 -3.97
C PHE A 168 0.63 0.69 -4.87
N LEU A 169 0.84 -0.17 -5.84
CA LEU A 169 -0.17 -0.62 -6.80
C LEU A 169 -0.53 -2.08 -6.48
N VAL A 170 -1.81 -2.38 -6.38
CA VAL A 170 -2.30 -3.74 -6.09
C VAL A 170 -2.94 -4.32 -7.34
N SER A 171 -2.56 -5.54 -7.74
CA SER A 171 -3.19 -6.24 -8.86
C SER A 171 -3.26 -7.76 -8.60
N SER A 172 -4.38 -8.34 -8.97
CA SER A 172 -4.56 -9.79 -9.03
C SER A 172 -4.41 -10.33 -10.45
N ARG A 173 -4.44 -9.46 -11.45
CA ARG A 173 -4.36 -9.78 -12.88
C ARG A 173 -3.27 -8.95 -13.58
N PRO A 174 -2.00 -9.01 -13.14
CA PRO A 174 -0.96 -8.12 -13.64
C PRO A 174 -0.72 -8.24 -15.15
N GLY A 175 -1.08 -9.36 -15.76
CA GLY A 175 -1.00 -9.55 -17.22
C GLY A 175 -1.96 -8.67 -18.01
N GLN A 176 -3.04 -8.16 -17.39
CA GLN A 176 -4.00 -7.25 -18.02
C GLN A 176 -3.58 -5.77 -17.93
N LEU A 177 -2.63 -5.46 -17.05
CA LEU A 177 -2.09 -4.11 -16.95
C LEU A 177 -1.21 -3.76 -18.17
N PRO A 178 -1.26 -2.51 -18.66
CA PRO A 178 -0.36 -2.06 -19.72
C PRO A 178 1.11 -2.35 -19.39
N ALA A 179 1.85 -2.81 -20.37
CA ALA A 179 3.29 -3.07 -20.22
C ALA A 179 4.06 -1.81 -19.81
N THR A 180 3.59 -0.65 -20.24
CA THR A 180 4.14 0.66 -19.90
C THR A 180 4.07 0.98 -18.40
N ILE A 181 3.04 0.53 -17.70
CA ILE A 181 2.94 0.63 -16.23
C ILE A 181 3.86 -0.39 -15.58
N ARG A 182 3.74 -1.66 -15.98
CA ARG A 182 4.53 -2.73 -15.37
C ARG A 182 6.04 -2.52 -15.45
N SER A 183 6.53 -1.99 -16.57
CA SER A 183 7.97 -1.75 -16.79
C SER A 183 8.54 -0.64 -15.92
N ARG A 184 7.69 0.21 -15.34
CA ARG A 184 8.07 1.33 -14.45
C ARG A 184 7.85 1.02 -12.97
N CYS A 185 7.41 -0.20 -12.66
CA CYS A 185 7.16 -0.62 -11.29
C CYS A 185 8.17 -1.69 -10.87
N ARG A 186 8.56 -1.67 -9.62
CA ARG A 186 9.17 -2.84 -8.98
C ARG A 186 8.08 -3.85 -8.68
N VAL A 187 8.03 -4.92 -9.45
CA VAL A 187 7.01 -5.97 -9.29
C VAL A 187 7.40 -6.89 -8.13
N VAL A 188 6.49 -7.10 -7.20
CA VAL A 188 6.62 -8.06 -6.11
C VAL A 188 5.45 -9.02 -6.14
N ARG A 189 5.75 -10.31 -6.14
CA ARG A 189 4.74 -11.36 -6.07
C ARG A 189 4.54 -11.80 -4.62
N LEU A 190 3.35 -11.54 -4.10
CA LEU A 190 2.93 -12.06 -2.81
C LEU A 190 2.36 -13.47 -3.00
N ALA A 191 2.88 -14.42 -2.23
CA ALA A 191 2.39 -15.81 -2.25
C ALA A 191 1.19 -15.96 -1.30
N ALA A 192 0.34 -16.94 -1.56
CA ALA A 192 -0.64 -17.36 -0.58
C ALA A 192 0.08 -17.88 0.68
N LEU A 193 -0.51 -17.65 1.84
CA LEU A 193 -0.03 -18.22 3.09
C LEU A 193 -0.14 -19.74 3.01
N ASP A 194 0.81 -20.46 3.62
CA ASP A 194 0.69 -21.89 3.80
C ASP A 194 -0.37 -22.23 4.87
N ALA A 195 -0.67 -23.51 5.02
CA ALA A 195 -1.73 -23.96 5.92
C ALA A 195 -1.40 -23.68 7.41
N VAL A 196 -0.12 -23.64 7.78
CA VAL A 196 0.32 -23.33 9.15
C VAL A 196 0.10 -21.86 9.43
N MET A 197 0.59 -20.98 8.53
CA MET A 197 0.39 -19.54 8.63
C MET A 197 -1.10 -19.15 8.60
N CYS A 198 -1.91 -19.80 7.75
CA CYS A 198 -3.36 -19.57 7.74
C CYS A 198 -4.00 -19.90 9.09
N ARG A 199 -3.63 -21.02 9.70
CA ARG A 199 -4.13 -21.41 11.03
C ARG A 199 -3.72 -20.40 12.11
N ASP A 200 -2.47 -19.92 12.08
CA ASP A 200 -1.97 -18.93 13.04
C ASP A 200 -2.70 -17.58 12.90
N VAL A 201 -3.04 -17.19 11.67
CA VAL A 201 -3.87 -15.98 11.41
C VAL A 201 -5.28 -16.20 11.96
N LEU A 202 -5.90 -17.36 11.69
CA LEU A 202 -7.24 -17.67 12.18
C LEU A 202 -7.32 -17.70 13.69
N ALA A 203 -6.32 -18.29 14.37
CA ALA A 203 -6.26 -18.32 15.84
C ALA A 203 -6.12 -16.91 16.46
N LYS A 204 -5.53 -15.94 15.73
CA LYS A 204 -5.46 -14.54 16.18
C LYS A 204 -6.78 -13.78 16.00
N ILE A 205 -7.50 -14.07 14.90
CA ILE A 205 -8.75 -13.38 14.56
C ILE A 205 -9.93 -14.00 15.30
N TRP A 206 -9.86 -15.31 15.56
CA TRP A 206 -10.88 -16.10 16.23
C TRP A 206 -10.21 -16.90 17.38
N PRO A 207 -9.87 -16.24 18.49
CA PRO A 207 -9.48 -16.95 19.70
C PRO A 207 -10.71 -17.73 20.23
N ASP A 208 -10.57 -19.04 20.47
CA ASP A 208 -11.59 -19.91 21.08
C ASP A 208 -12.06 -19.39 22.44
#